data_8042e15c6f2b87667059ad2532e0bfda
#
_entry.id   8042e15c6f2b87667059ad2532e0bfda
#
_cell.length_a   1.000
_cell.length_b   1.000
_cell.length_c   1.000
_cell.angle_alpha   90.00
_cell.angle_beta   90.00
_cell.angle_gamma   90.00
#
_symmetry.space_group_name_H-M   'P 1'
#
loop_
_entity.id
_entity.type
_entity.pdbx_description
1 polymer ?
#
loop_
_entity_poly.entity_id
_entity_poly.type
_entity_poly.pdbx_seq_one_letter_code
_entity_poly.pdbx_strand_id
1 'polypeptide(L)'
;MFENSNIVVTGGTGSFGHAFVPKTLEKYNPKKIIIFSRDEMKQWEMAKLYRGDPRIRFFIGDVRDRERLYRAFRNVDYVVHAAATKIVPTAEYNPFECVKTNINGAMNVIDAAVDCRVKRVVALSTDKASSPINLYGATKLASDKLFVASNSYGGEHGTRYAVVRYGNVMGSRGSVIPFFMSIKDKGEFPITDARMTRFMISLDDGVKLVWHAFEDMEGGEIYVKKIPSMKITDIAASISQSAVQKIVGIRPGEKLHEQMIGEEDAPHTYEYPEHFKILPAINNWSSSPKRIKDCIKVPDGFTYSSDNNTEWMTREELKAWIADNESKIGAI
;
A
#
# COMPACT_ATOMS: atom_id res chain seq x y z
N MET A 1 -20.07 3.31 5.99
CA MET A 1 -19.61 2.89 4.64
C MET A 1 -19.76 1.38 4.43
N PHE A 2 -19.08 0.52 5.19
CA PHE A 2 -19.08 -0.93 4.96
C PHE A 2 -20.18 -1.73 5.68
N GLU A 3 -21.05 -1.09 6.40
CA GLU A 3 -22.14 -1.76 7.11
C GLU A 3 -22.99 -2.61 6.15
N ASN A 4 -23.27 -3.86 6.53
CA ASN A 4 -24.02 -4.83 5.74
C ASN A 4 -23.45 -5.12 4.32
N SER A 5 -22.21 -4.75 4.02
CA SER A 5 -21.56 -4.95 2.72
C SER A 5 -20.67 -6.18 2.67
N ASN A 6 -20.38 -6.64 1.46
CA ASN A 6 -19.41 -7.69 1.17
C ASN A 6 -18.11 -7.07 0.65
N ILE A 7 -16.99 -7.40 1.28
CA ILE A 7 -15.67 -6.85 0.98
C ILE A 7 -14.74 -7.99 0.56
N VAL A 8 -13.97 -7.84 -0.51
CA VAL A 8 -12.84 -8.71 -0.83
C VAL A 8 -11.53 -8.00 -0.53
N VAL A 9 -10.58 -8.72 0.10
CA VAL A 9 -9.20 -8.27 0.28
C VAL A 9 -8.29 -9.24 -0.46
N THR A 10 -7.77 -8.84 -1.62
CA THR A 10 -6.76 -9.65 -2.33
C THR A 10 -5.41 -9.51 -1.63
N GLY A 11 -4.64 -10.59 -1.54
CA GLY A 11 -3.44 -10.60 -0.70
C GLY A 11 -3.75 -10.47 0.80
N GLY A 12 -4.98 -10.80 1.21
CA GLY A 12 -5.52 -10.55 2.55
C GLY A 12 -4.84 -11.32 3.69
N THR A 13 -3.98 -12.30 3.39
CA THR A 13 -3.11 -12.96 4.39
C THR A 13 -1.75 -12.27 4.59
N GLY A 14 -1.53 -11.10 3.98
CA GLY A 14 -0.36 -10.27 4.21
C GLY A 14 -0.53 -9.34 5.41
N SER A 15 0.54 -8.60 5.76
CA SER A 15 0.55 -7.68 6.92
C SER A 15 -0.61 -6.66 6.88
N PHE A 16 -0.92 -6.13 5.69
CA PHE A 16 -2.05 -5.20 5.54
C PHE A 16 -3.39 -5.88 5.88
N GLY A 17 -3.65 -7.08 5.34
CA GLY A 17 -4.92 -7.79 5.60
C GLY A 17 -5.10 -8.15 7.08
N HIS A 18 -4.02 -8.55 7.76
CA HIS A 18 -4.04 -8.80 9.20
C HIS A 18 -4.36 -7.57 10.04
N ALA A 19 -4.04 -6.36 9.55
CA ALA A 19 -4.43 -5.11 10.21
C ALA A 19 -5.83 -4.64 9.79
N PHE A 20 -6.15 -4.73 8.49
CA PHE A 20 -7.40 -4.21 7.92
C PHE A 20 -8.62 -5.01 8.38
N VAL A 21 -8.53 -6.35 8.39
CA VAL A 21 -9.68 -7.22 8.63
C VAL A 21 -10.27 -7.02 10.03
N PRO A 22 -9.51 -7.18 11.15
CA PRO A 22 -10.09 -7.05 12.48
C PRO A 22 -10.62 -5.64 12.75
N LYS A 23 -9.88 -4.60 12.34
CA LYS A 23 -10.29 -3.20 12.54
C LYS A 23 -11.55 -2.85 11.74
N THR A 24 -11.71 -3.41 10.53
CA THR A 24 -12.91 -3.18 9.71
C THR A 24 -14.11 -3.93 10.27
N LEU A 25 -13.93 -5.14 10.80
CA LEU A 25 -14.98 -5.89 11.50
C LEU A 25 -15.49 -5.14 12.72
N GLU A 26 -14.58 -4.55 13.49
CA GLU A 26 -14.91 -3.80 14.70
C GLU A 26 -15.63 -2.48 14.37
N LYS A 27 -15.06 -1.68 13.46
CA LYS A 27 -15.54 -0.32 13.18
C LYS A 27 -16.83 -0.28 12.36
N TYR A 28 -16.99 -1.16 11.36
CA TYR A 28 -18.03 -1.02 10.34
C TYR A 28 -19.05 -2.16 10.29
N ASN A 29 -18.83 -3.26 11.00
CA ASN A 29 -19.70 -4.43 11.02
C ASN A 29 -20.18 -4.88 9.61
N PRO A 30 -19.27 -5.22 8.68
CA PRO A 30 -19.65 -5.66 7.34
C PRO A 30 -20.38 -7.00 7.38
N LYS A 31 -21.21 -7.28 6.36
CA LYS A 31 -21.87 -8.58 6.20
C LYS A 31 -20.86 -9.69 6.00
N LYS A 32 -19.80 -9.45 5.19
CA LYS A 32 -18.75 -10.43 4.92
C LYS A 32 -17.44 -9.77 4.51
N ILE A 33 -16.33 -10.29 5.01
CA ILE A 33 -14.99 -10.02 4.49
C ILE A 33 -14.42 -11.31 3.91
N ILE A 34 -14.09 -11.30 2.62
CA ILE A 34 -13.51 -12.40 1.87
C ILE A 34 -12.01 -12.18 1.77
N ILE A 35 -11.23 -13.05 2.40
CA ILE A 35 -9.77 -13.04 2.38
C ILE A 35 -9.33 -13.89 1.19
N PHE A 36 -8.86 -13.23 0.12
CA PHE A 36 -8.43 -13.87 -1.10
C PHE A 36 -6.90 -13.90 -1.17
N SER A 37 -6.31 -15.08 -1.17
CA SER A 37 -4.86 -15.26 -1.30
C SER A 37 -4.50 -16.65 -1.81
N ARG A 38 -3.25 -16.81 -2.30
CA ARG A 38 -2.75 -18.06 -2.86
C ARG A 38 -2.35 -19.08 -1.81
N ASP A 39 -1.84 -18.60 -0.68
CA ASP A 39 -1.16 -19.38 0.34
C ASP A 39 -2.17 -20.03 1.30
N GLU A 40 -2.38 -21.31 1.14
CA GLU A 40 -3.28 -22.12 1.96
C GLU A 40 -2.85 -22.13 3.44
N MET A 41 -1.56 -22.24 3.71
CA MET A 41 -1.06 -22.31 5.09
C MET A 41 -1.31 -20.99 5.83
N LYS A 42 -1.03 -19.85 5.19
CA LYS A 42 -1.34 -18.55 5.78
C LYS A 42 -2.83 -18.33 6.00
N GLN A 43 -3.68 -18.83 5.09
CA GLN A 43 -5.13 -18.80 5.30
C GLN A 43 -5.55 -19.64 6.50
N TRP A 44 -5.00 -20.85 6.62
CA TRP A 44 -5.28 -21.75 7.73
C TRP A 44 -4.82 -21.15 9.07
N GLU A 45 -3.64 -20.54 9.12
CA GLU A 45 -3.15 -19.85 10.32
C GLU A 45 -4.04 -18.66 10.68
N MET A 46 -4.36 -17.82 9.71
CA MET A 46 -5.22 -16.66 9.91
C MET A 46 -6.65 -17.06 10.33
N ALA A 47 -7.16 -18.18 9.83
CA ALA A 47 -8.48 -18.67 10.18
C ALA A 47 -8.64 -19.00 11.67
N LYS A 48 -7.53 -19.37 12.34
CA LYS A 48 -7.54 -19.62 13.80
C LYS A 48 -7.91 -18.38 14.61
N LEU A 49 -7.61 -17.17 14.06
CA LEU A 49 -7.92 -15.90 14.73
C LEU A 49 -9.41 -15.54 14.67
N TYR A 50 -10.14 -16.13 13.70
CA TYR A 50 -11.55 -15.78 13.43
C TYR A 50 -12.50 -16.97 13.59
N ARG A 51 -12.16 -17.92 14.46
CA ARG A 51 -12.98 -19.12 14.68
C ARG A 51 -14.40 -18.75 15.06
N GLY A 52 -15.37 -19.22 14.24
CA GLY A 52 -16.79 -19.01 14.50
C GLY A 52 -17.36 -17.65 14.08
N ASP A 53 -16.56 -16.74 13.54
CA ASP A 53 -17.11 -15.48 13.00
C ASP A 53 -17.69 -15.74 11.58
N PRO A 54 -19.03 -15.72 11.41
CA PRO A 54 -19.70 -16.00 10.13
C PRO A 54 -19.43 -14.92 9.08
N ARG A 55 -18.88 -13.77 9.46
CA ARG A 55 -18.55 -12.66 8.57
C ARG A 55 -17.26 -12.89 7.81
N ILE A 56 -16.41 -13.84 8.23
CA ILE A 56 -15.12 -14.12 7.58
C ILE A 56 -15.23 -15.30 6.64
N ARG A 57 -14.70 -15.14 5.43
CA ARG A 57 -14.56 -16.20 4.44
C ARG A 57 -13.14 -16.23 3.88
N PHE A 58 -12.50 -17.37 3.95
CA PHE A 58 -11.24 -17.63 3.28
C PHE A 58 -11.50 -18.19 1.88
N PHE A 59 -10.79 -17.65 0.89
CA PHE A 59 -10.95 -18.01 -0.50
C PHE A 59 -9.58 -18.17 -1.16
N ILE A 60 -9.14 -19.41 -1.36
CA ILE A 60 -7.87 -19.71 -2.03
C ILE A 60 -7.98 -19.32 -3.50
N GLY A 61 -7.06 -18.48 -3.97
CA GLY A 61 -7.00 -18.04 -5.35
C GLY A 61 -5.82 -17.12 -5.63
N ASP A 62 -5.45 -17.04 -6.90
CA ASP A 62 -4.41 -16.17 -7.42
C ASP A 62 -5.04 -15.04 -8.25
N VAL A 63 -4.54 -13.81 -8.11
CA VAL A 63 -5.01 -12.67 -8.93
C VAL A 63 -4.69 -12.84 -10.42
N ARG A 64 -3.78 -13.76 -10.76
CA ARG A 64 -3.49 -14.14 -12.13
C ARG A 64 -4.56 -15.05 -12.76
N ASP A 65 -5.39 -15.67 -11.92
CA ASP A 65 -6.50 -16.52 -12.34
C ASP A 65 -7.78 -15.68 -12.43
N ARG A 66 -8.10 -15.30 -13.68
CA ARG A 66 -9.26 -14.46 -14.00
C ARG A 66 -10.57 -15.11 -13.59
N GLU A 67 -10.78 -16.38 -13.91
CA GLU A 67 -12.03 -17.08 -13.60
C GLU A 67 -12.26 -17.21 -12.09
N ARG A 68 -11.17 -17.42 -11.34
CA ARG A 68 -11.22 -17.50 -9.88
C ARG A 68 -11.64 -16.18 -9.25
N LEU A 69 -11.16 -15.04 -9.79
CA LEU A 69 -11.57 -13.69 -9.37
C LEU A 69 -13.06 -13.44 -9.64
N TYR A 70 -13.59 -13.81 -10.81
CA TYR A 70 -15.01 -13.69 -11.09
C TYR A 70 -15.90 -14.44 -10.08
N ARG A 71 -15.47 -15.62 -9.64
CA ARG A 71 -16.18 -16.37 -8.59
C ARG A 71 -16.09 -15.69 -7.23
N ALA A 72 -14.92 -15.11 -6.89
CA ALA A 72 -14.69 -14.45 -5.62
C ALA A 72 -15.44 -13.12 -5.53
N PHE A 73 -15.67 -12.42 -6.66
CA PHE A 73 -16.28 -11.08 -6.70
C PHE A 73 -17.81 -11.09 -6.83
N ARG A 74 -18.44 -12.26 -6.93
CA ARG A 74 -19.92 -12.33 -6.97
C ARG A 74 -20.54 -11.72 -5.73
N ASN A 75 -21.46 -10.76 -5.94
CA ASN A 75 -22.15 -10.02 -4.86
C ASN A 75 -21.19 -9.26 -3.92
N VAL A 76 -20.06 -8.81 -4.41
CA VAL A 76 -19.09 -8.00 -3.67
C VAL A 76 -19.36 -6.53 -3.92
N ASP A 77 -19.37 -5.74 -2.85
CA ASP A 77 -19.57 -4.30 -2.91
C ASP A 77 -18.24 -3.53 -3.03
N TYR A 78 -17.21 -4.01 -2.29
CA TYR A 78 -15.93 -3.31 -2.17
C TYR A 78 -14.74 -4.27 -2.33
N VAL A 79 -13.69 -3.79 -2.97
CA VAL A 79 -12.45 -4.56 -3.14
C VAL A 79 -11.26 -3.73 -2.67
N VAL A 80 -10.44 -4.31 -1.78
CA VAL A 80 -9.11 -3.82 -1.46
C VAL A 80 -8.10 -4.70 -2.19
N HIS A 81 -7.39 -4.13 -3.16
CA HIS A 81 -6.37 -4.85 -3.91
C HIS A 81 -4.99 -4.65 -3.29
N ALA A 82 -4.58 -5.63 -2.44
CA ALA A 82 -3.29 -5.62 -1.76
C ALA A 82 -2.33 -6.72 -2.23
N ALA A 83 -2.75 -7.57 -3.18
CA ALA A 83 -1.91 -8.61 -3.74
C ALA A 83 -0.84 -8.02 -4.67
N ALA A 84 0.44 -8.25 -4.38
CA ALA A 84 1.55 -7.82 -5.20
C ALA A 84 2.82 -8.66 -4.94
N THR A 85 3.71 -8.72 -5.93
CA THR A 85 5.12 -9.04 -5.74
C THR A 85 5.83 -7.74 -5.36
N LYS A 86 6.49 -7.67 -4.19
CA LYS A 86 6.99 -6.40 -3.63
C LYS A 86 8.48 -6.37 -3.30
N ILE A 87 9.17 -7.49 -3.35
CA ILE A 87 10.59 -7.59 -3.00
C ILE A 87 11.42 -7.23 -4.21
N VAL A 88 12.11 -6.09 -4.18
CA VAL A 88 12.83 -5.53 -5.34
C VAL A 88 13.82 -6.53 -5.96
N PRO A 89 14.80 -7.12 -5.24
CA PRO A 89 15.71 -8.08 -5.83
C PRO A 89 15.02 -9.31 -6.44
N THR A 90 13.95 -9.78 -5.80
CA THR A 90 13.16 -10.92 -6.31
C THR A 90 12.42 -10.57 -7.59
N ALA A 91 11.90 -9.35 -7.70
CA ALA A 91 11.21 -8.86 -8.88
C ALA A 91 12.18 -8.73 -10.07
N GLU A 92 13.39 -8.18 -9.85
CA GLU A 92 14.42 -8.09 -10.87
C GLU A 92 14.86 -9.48 -11.38
N TYR A 93 14.99 -10.45 -10.49
CA TYR A 93 15.39 -11.81 -10.83
C TYR A 93 14.25 -12.63 -11.47
N ASN A 94 12.99 -12.32 -11.17
CA ASN A 94 11.80 -13.01 -11.70
C ASN A 94 10.83 -12.01 -12.38
N PRO A 95 11.27 -11.36 -13.47
CA PRO A 95 10.56 -10.24 -14.07
C PRO A 95 9.16 -10.62 -14.58
N PHE A 96 9.02 -11.76 -15.24
CA PHE A 96 7.73 -12.21 -15.77
C PHE A 96 6.70 -12.47 -14.67
N GLU A 97 7.12 -13.04 -13.54
CA GLU A 97 6.21 -13.31 -12.42
C GLU A 97 5.79 -12.02 -11.71
N CYS A 98 6.68 -11.02 -11.67
CA CYS A 98 6.36 -9.69 -11.18
C CYS A 98 5.32 -9.00 -12.09
N VAL A 99 5.53 -9.00 -13.40
CA VAL A 99 4.60 -8.45 -14.40
C VAL A 99 3.25 -9.15 -14.33
N LYS A 100 3.23 -10.49 -14.35
CA LYS A 100 1.98 -11.27 -14.27
C LYS A 100 1.19 -10.97 -13.01
N THR A 101 1.86 -10.80 -11.87
CA THR A 101 1.18 -10.54 -10.61
C THR A 101 0.71 -9.09 -10.52
N ASN A 102 1.59 -8.12 -10.78
CA ASN A 102 1.33 -6.72 -10.52
C ASN A 102 0.55 -6.02 -11.65
N ILE A 103 0.75 -6.45 -12.91
CA ILE A 103 0.08 -5.85 -14.08
C ILE A 103 -1.11 -6.71 -14.52
N ASN A 104 -0.88 -7.98 -14.91
CA ASN A 104 -1.99 -8.82 -15.38
C ASN A 104 -2.97 -9.11 -14.23
N GLY A 105 -2.47 -9.28 -12.99
CA GLY A 105 -3.32 -9.40 -11.82
C GLY A 105 -4.20 -8.17 -11.58
N ALA A 106 -3.67 -6.95 -11.79
CA ALA A 106 -4.45 -5.72 -11.72
C ALA A 106 -5.53 -5.68 -12.81
N MET A 107 -5.19 -6.03 -14.06
CA MET A 107 -6.16 -6.12 -15.18
C MET A 107 -7.29 -7.09 -14.86
N ASN A 108 -6.96 -8.29 -14.36
CA ASN A 108 -7.96 -9.29 -14.00
C ASN A 108 -8.89 -8.81 -12.85
N VAL A 109 -8.34 -8.07 -11.88
CA VAL A 109 -9.13 -7.47 -10.79
C VAL A 109 -10.08 -6.41 -11.34
N ILE A 110 -9.62 -5.58 -12.28
CA ILE A 110 -10.43 -4.55 -12.94
C ILE A 110 -11.56 -5.20 -13.71
N ASP A 111 -11.27 -6.16 -14.58
CA ASP A 111 -12.29 -6.88 -15.38
C ASP A 111 -13.34 -7.52 -14.48
N ALA A 112 -12.89 -8.28 -13.47
CA ALA A 112 -13.82 -8.94 -12.55
C ALA A 112 -14.66 -7.93 -11.75
N ALA A 113 -14.10 -6.78 -11.38
CA ALA A 113 -14.83 -5.76 -10.65
C ALA A 113 -15.91 -5.09 -11.53
N VAL A 114 -15.61 -4.77 -12.78
CA VAL A 114 -16.58 -4.21 -13.73
C VAL A 114 -17.73 -5.20 -13.98
N ASP A 115 -17.40 -6.43 -14.37
CA ASP A 115 -18.38 -7.43 -14.75
C ASP A 115 -19.25 -7.91 -13.58
N CYS A 116 -18.69 -7.96 -12.36
CA CYS A 116 -19.42 -8.28 -11.13
C CYS A 116 -20.12 -7.07 -10.50
N ARG A 117 -20.03 -5.88 -11.10
CA ARG A 117 -20.64 -4.62 -10.62
C ARG A 117 -20.19 -4.24 -9.21
N VAL A 118 -18.91 -4.40 -8.91
CA VAL A 118 -18.32 -3.90 -7.65
C VAL A 118 -18.48 -2.39 -7.61
N LYS A 119 -18.87 -1.84 -6.48
CA LYS A 119 -19.11 -0.39 -6.33
C LYS A 119 -17.82 0.41 -6.34
N ARG A 120 -16.85 0.01 -5.51
CA ARG A 120 -15.58 0.71 -5.35
C ARG A 120 -14.41 -0.26 -5.16
N VAL A 121 -13.28 0.08 -5.76
CA VAL A 121 -12.01 -0.64 -5.64
C VAL A 121 -10.94 0.34 -5.19
N VAL A 122 -10.21 0.01 -4.12
CA VAL A 122 -9.00 0.73 -3.71
C VAL A 122 -7.79 -0.18 -3.86
N ALA A 123 -6.84 0.24 -4.69
CA ALA A 123 -5.60 -0.47 -4.92
C ALA A 123 -4.47 0.11 -4.05
N LEU A 124 -3.70 -0.77 -3.39
CA LEU A 124 -2.53 -0.36 -2.62
C LEU A 124 -1.34 -0.16 -3.55
N SER A 125 -0.66 0.98 -3.42
CA SER A 125 0.55 1.33 -4.15
C SER A 125 1.71 1.65 -3.18
N THR A 126 2.77 2.25 -3.71
CA THR A 126 4.04 2.43 -3.01
C THR A 126 4.74 3.71 -3.48
N ASP A 127 5.60 4.28 -2.63
CA ASP A 127 6.57 5.33 -2.95
C ASP A 127 7.48 4.97 -4.14
N LYS A 128 7.69 3.67 -4.39
CA LYS A 128 8.51 3.20 -5.51
C LYS A 128 7.82 3.29 -6.87
N ALA A 129 6.51 3.55 -6.91
CA ALA A 129 5.75 3.79 -8.14
C ALA A 129 5.94 5.22 -8.69
N SER A 130 6.39 6.18 -7.87
CA SER A 130 6.78 7.52 -8.32
C SER A 130 8.20 7.48 -8.84
N SER A 131 8.45 7.96 -10.07
CA SER A 131 9.77 7.95 -10.75
C SER A 131 10.55 6.64 -10.55
N PRO A 132 10.02 5.49 -11.01
CA PRO A 132 10.55 4.17 -10.70
C PRO A 132 11.92 3.92 -11.33
N ILE A 133 12.85 3.31 -10.56
CA ILE A 133 14.19 2.89 -11.03
C ILE A 133 14.37 1.37 -10.95
N ASN A 134 13.32 0.64 -10.59
CA ASN A 134 13.33 -0.82 -10.53
C ASN A 134 12.03 -1.39 -11.08
N LEU A 135 12.04 -2.69 -11.43
CA LEU A 135 10.89 -3.37 -12.04
C LEU A 135 9.65 -3.37 -11.12
N TYR A 136 9.85 -3.57 -9.81
CA TYR A 136 8.73 -3.52 -8.87
C TYR A 136 8.01 -2.16 -8.96
N GLY A 137 8.76 -1.06 -8.85
CA GLY A 137 8.20 0.29 -8.97
C GLY A 137 7.53 0.53 -10.33
N ALA A 138 8.19 0.12 -11.44
CA ALA A 138 7.64 0.24 -12.79
C ALA A 138 6.31 -0.52 -12.96
N THR A 139 6.23 -1.76 -12.44
CA THR A 139 4.98 -2.54 -12.47
C THR A 139 3.88 -1.94 -11.60
N LYS A 140 4.23 -1.31 -10.46
CA LYS A 140 3.27 -0.61 -9.61
C LYS A 140 2.79 0.69 -10.24
N LEU A 141 3.67 1.45 -10.93
CA LEU A 141 3.25 2.60 -11.73
C LEU A 141 2.27 2.19 -12.84
N ALA A 142 2.57 1.12 -13.57
CA ALA A 142 1.67 0.60 -14.58
C ALA A 142 0.30 0.21 -13.98
N SER A 143 0.30 -0.50 -12.85
CA SER A 143 -0.91 -0.84 -12.09
C SER A 143 -1.71 0.40 -11.67
N ASP A 144 -1.04 1.44 -11.12
CA ASP A 144 -1.69 2.69 -10.74
C ASP A 144 -2.41 3.35 -11.94
N LYS A 145 -1.72 3.41 -13.10
CA LYS A 145 -2.30 3.98 -14.34
C LYS A 145 -3.49 3.16 -14.84
N LEU A 146 -3.44 1.81 -14.74
CA LEU A 146 -4.56 0.94 -15.10
C LEU A 146 -5.78 1.20 -14.22
N PHE A 147 -5.64 1.24 -12.89
CA PHE A 147 -6.76 1.52 -11.99
C PHE A 147 -7.33 2.93 -12.21
N VAL A 148 -6.50 3.93 -12.40
CA VAL A 148 -6.93 5.31 -12.67
C VAL A 148 -7.74 5.37 -13.97
N ALA A 149 -7.21 4.80 -15.07
CA ALA A 149 -7.86 4.83 -16.39
C ALA A 149 -9.16 4.03 -16.44
N SER A 150 -9.27 2.96 -15.64
CA SER A 150 -10.43 2.06 -15.66
C SER A 150 -11.73 2.68 -15.15
N ASN A 151 -11.66 3.87 -14.57
CA ASN A 151 -12.87 4.66 -14.25
C ASN A 151 -13.69 5.03 -15.49
N SER A 152 -13.10 5.01 -16.69
CA SER A 152 -13.81 5.22 -17.97
C SER A 152 -14.57 3.98 -18.47
N TYR A 153 -14.30 2.78 -17.91
CA TYR A 153 -14.90 1.54 -18.41
C TYR A 153 -16.31 1.29 -17.88
N GLY A 154 -16.62 1.80 -16.70
CA GLY A 154 -17.87 1.51 -16.01
C GLY A 154 -19.05 2.42 -16.37
N GLY A 155 -18.89 3.40 -17.23
CA GLY A 155 -19.93 4.40 -17.53
C GLY A 155 -20.37 5.20 -16.30
N GLU A 156 -21.55 5.82 -16.38
CA GLU A 156 -22.06 6.76 -15.35
C GLU A 156 -22.29 6.11 -13.97
N HIS A 157 -22.70 4.84 -13.95
CA HIS A 157 -23.02 4.09 -12.72
C HIS A 157 -22.03 2.93 -12.48
N GLY A 158 -20.86 2.97 -13.11
CA GLY A 158 -19.88 1.90 -13.06
C GLY A 158 -19.04 1.84 -11.79
N THR A 159 -18.18 0.81 -11.75
CA THR A 159 -17.19 0.64 -10.70
C THR A 159 -16.27 1.86 -10.61
N ARG A 160 -16.01 2.36 -9.40
CA ARG A 160 -15.05 3.44 -9.13
C ARG A 160 -13.75 2.86 -8.59
N TYR A 161 -12.64 3.38 -9.10
CA TYR A 161 -11.30 2.96 -8.72
C TYR A 161 -10.50 4.13 -8.15
N ALA A 162 -9.79 3.89 -7.06
CA ALA A 162 -8.78 4.81 -6.54
C ALA A 162 -7.53 4.03 -6.12
N VAL A 163 -6.44 4.76 -5.96
CA VAL A 163 -5.16 4.23 -5.52
C VAL A 163 -4.77 4.89 -4.20
N VAL A 164 -4.17 4.15 -3.28
CA VAL A 164 -3.48 4.71 -2.11
C VAL A 164 -1.99 4.45 -2.23
N ARG A 165 -1.18 5.49 -2.09
CA ARG A 165 0.28 5.45 -2.18
C ARG A 165 0.86 5.84 -0.83
N TYR A 166 1.72 5.00 -0.27
CA TYR A 166 2.42 5.25 0.98
C TYR A 166 3.80 4.59 1.01
N GLY A 167 4.63 5.00 1.97
CA GLY A 167 6.00 4.57 2.12
C GLY A 167 6.18 3.23 2.81
N ASN A 168 7.30 3.09 3.51
CA ASN A 168 7.66 1.87 4.21
C ASN A 168 6.73 1.63 5.40
N VAL A 169 6.04 0.50 5.39
CA VAL A 169 5.21 0.09 6.53
C VAL A 169 6.09 -0.47 7.63
N MET A 170 6.10 0.21 8.78
CA MET A 170 6.88 -0.19 9.95
C MET A 170 6.54 -1.61 10.40
N GLY A 171 7.56 -2.42 10.65
CA GLY A 171 7.38 -3.79 11.14
C GLY A 171 6.81 -4.79 10.14
N SER A 172 6.52 -4.40 8.89
CA SER A 172 6.03 -5.34 7.88
C SER A 172 7.09 -6.38 7.51
N ARG A 173 6.64 -7.60 7.19
CA ARG A 173 7.54 -8.71 6.84
C ARG A 173 8.45 -8.34 5.66
N GLY A 174 9.76 -8.61 5.85
CA GLY A 174 10.80 -8.30 4.86
C GLY A 174 11.22 -6.83 4.80
N SER A 175 10.76 -5.97 5.73
CA SER A 175 11.20 -4.59 5.83
C SER A 175 12.44 -4.45 6.75
N VAL A 176 13.01 -3.24 6.78
CA VAL A 176 14.29 -2.96 7.45
C VAL A 176 14.24 -3.16 8.97
N ILE A 177 13.13 -2.81 9.63
CA ILE A 177 13.00 -2.96 11.10
C ILE A 177 13.06 -4.43 11.50
N PRO A 178 12.24 -5.36 11.00
CA PRO A 178 12.37 -6.79 11.32
C PRO A 178 13.74 -7.34 10.96
N PHE A 179 14.34 -6.89 9.86
CA PHE A 179 15.67 -7.32 9.45
C PHE A 179 16.73 -6.94 10.49
N PHE A 180 16.80 -5.66 10.90
CA PHE A 180 17.76 -5.23 11.93
C PHE A 180 17.49 -5.88 13.28
N MET A 181 16.22 -6.07 13.67
CA MET A 181 15.89 -6.81 14.90
C MET A 181 16.39 -8.26 14.86
N SER A 182 16.31 -8.93 13.71
CA SER A 182 16.79 -10.32 13.59
C SER A 182 18.30 -10.49 13.68
N ILE A 183 19.05 -9.40 13.51
CA ILE A 183 20.52 -9.42 13.55
C ILE A 183 21.11 -8.52 14.67
N LYS A 184 20.27 -7.98 15.57
CA LYS A 184 20.71 -7.05 16.60
C LYS A 184 21.85 -7.61 17.49
N ASP A 185 21.83 -8.90 17.77
CA ASP A 185 22.80 -9.57 18.62
C ASP A 185 24.16 -9.81 17.93
N LYS A 186 24.25 -9.60 16.61
CA LYS A 186 25.53 -9.67 15.87
C LYS A 186 26.42 -8.47 16.08
N GLY A 187 25.92 -7.38 16.69
CA GLY A 187 26.65 -6.16 16.98
C GLY A 187 27.03 -5.33 15.75
N GLU A 188 26.60 -5.69 14.55
CA GLU A 188 26.86 -4.96 13.30
C GLU A 188 25.59 -4.89 12.45
N PHE A 189 25.28 -3.67 11.94
CA PHE A 189 24.20 -3.44 11.00
C PHE A 189 24.73 -3.01 9.62
N PRO A 190 24.35 -3.72 8.53
CA PRO A 190 24.70 -3.30 7.18
C PRO A 190 23.85 -2.09 6.78
N ILE A 191 24.49 -0.95 6.59
CA ILE A 191 23.86 0.30 6.13
C ILE A 191 24.19 0.49 4.66
N THR A 192 23.18 0.62 3.83
CA THR A 192 23.35 0.78 2.38
C THR A 192 24.06 2.09 2.04
N ASP A 193 23.60 3.20 2.61
CA ASP A 193 24.19 4.54 2.52
C ASP A 193 23.73 5.37 3.72
N ALA A 194 24.64 6.10 4.36
CA ALA A 194 24.30 6.90 5.55
C ALA A 194 23.34 8.09 5.26
N ARG A 195 23.29 8.54 4.01
CA ARG A 195 22.38 9.62 3.57
C ARG A 195 20.95 9.15 3.33
N MET A 196 20.74 7.83 3.23
CA MET A 196 19.47 7.23 2.83
C MET A 196 18.34 7.58 3.79
N THR A 197 17.21 8.02 3.23
CA THR A 197 15.98 8.32 3.98
C THR A 197 14.82 7.46 3.50
N ARG A 198 13.85 7.24 4.38
CA ARG A 198 12.63 6.47 4.09
C ARG A 198 11.43 7.14 4.75
N PHE A 199 10.29 7.06 4.07
CA PHE A 199 9.01 7.37 4.68
C PHE A 199 8.58 6.26 5.63
N MET A 200 7.99 6.62 6.77
CA MET A 200 7.60 5.69 7.83
C MET A 200 6.08 5.77 8.07
N ILE A 201 5.37 4.65 7.90
CA ILE A 201 3.93 4.59 8.17
C ILE A 201 3.59 3.38 9.04
N SER A 202 2.65 3.56 9.98
CA SER A 202 2.07 2.44 10.70
C SER A 202 1.06 1.67 9.83
N LEU A 203 0.83 0.38 10.13
CA LEU A 203 -0.27 -0.36 9.48
C LEU A 203 -1.63 0.29 9.75
N ASP A 204 -1.81 0.86 10.92
CA ASP A 204 -3.04 1.54 11.33
C ASP A 204 -3.34 2.76 10.47
N ASP A 205 -2.34 3.57 10.19
CA ASP A 205 -2.49 4.75 9.32
C ASP A 205 -2.70 4.35 7.86
N GLY A 206 -2.05 3.26 7.42
CA GLY A 206 -2.32 2.67 6.11
C GLY A 206 -3.78 2.20 5.96
N VAL A 207 -4.34 1.57 6.99
CA VAL A 207 -5.75 1.15 7.02
C VAL A 207 -6.69 2.37 7.01
N LYS A 208 -6.41 3.39 7.84
CA LYS A 208 -7.19 4.63 7.87
C LYS A 208 -7.21 5.34 6.52
N LEU A 209 -6.06 5.38 5.81
CA LEU A 209 -5.98 5.96 4.47
C LEU A 209 -6.85 5.19 3.46
N VAL A 210 -6.88 3.86 3.52
CA VAL A 210 -7.76 3.04 2.66
C VAL A 210 -9.23 3.32 2.96
N TRP A 211 -9.63 3.41 4.22
CA TRP A 211 -11.00 3.78 4.58
C TRP A 211 -11.36 5.18 4.07
N HIS A 212 -10.47 6.16 4.28
CA HIS A 212 -10.66 7.52 3.76
C HIS A 212 -10.83 7.53 2.23
N ALA A 213 -9.98 6.80 1.49
CA ALA A 213 -10.10 6.70 0.05
C ALA A 213 -11.46 6.14 -0.39
N PHE A 214 -11.98 5.11 0.29
CA PHE A 214 -13.32 4.59 0.00
C PHE A 214 -14.44 5.59 0.30
N GLU A 215 -14.30 6.43 1.30
CA GLU A 215 -15.31 7.43 1.68
C GLU A 215 -15.32 8.62 0.72
N ASP A 216 -14.14 9.10 0.33
CA ASP A 216 -13.96 10.35 -0.42
C ASP A 216 -13.93 10.19 -1.95
N MET A 217 -13.56 9.00 -2.46
CA MET A 217 -13.30 8.82 -3.90
C MET A 217 -14.53 9.07 -4.79
N GLU A 218 -14.29 9.84 -5.84
CA GLU A 218 -15.18 9.98 -7.01
C GLU A 218 -14.72 9.10 -8.19
N GLY A 219 -13.48 8.58 -8.12
CA GLY A 219 -12.85 7.67 -9.07
C GLY A 219 -11.64 8.30 -9.80
N GLY A 220 -10.51 7.60 -9.81
CA GLY A 220 -9.27 8.01 -10.46
C GLY A 220 -8.27 8.76 -9.57
N GLU A 221 -8.62 9.01 -8.31
CA GLU A 221 -7.72 9.67 -7.39
C GLU A 221 -6.59 8.75 -6.93
N ILE A 222 -5.38 9.31 -6.73
CA ILE A 222 -4.29 8.69 -5.98
C ILE A 222 -4.13 9.46 -4.67
N TYR A 223 -4.42 8.80 -3.56
CA TYR A 223 -4.26 9.37 -2.22
C TYR A 223 -2.86 9.10 -1.70
N VAL A 224 -2.17 10.14 -1.25
CA VAL A 224 -0.82 10.09 -0.68
C VAL A 224 -0.87 10.60 0.74
N LYS A 225 -0.67 9.74 1.73
CA LYS A 225 -0.67 10.13 3.15
C LYS A 225 0.55 11.00 3.45
N LYS A 226 0.36 12.11 4.20
CA LYS A 226 1.46 12.81 4.84
C LYS A 226 1.97 11.96 6.00
N ILE A 227 3.24 11.61 5.98
CA ILE A 227 3.87 10.70 6.94
C ILE A 227 5.32 11.11 7.20
N PRO A 228 5.85 10.86 8.40
CA PRO A 228 7.20 11.25 8.74
C PRO A 228 8.25 10.48 7.94
N SER A 229 9.40 11.11 7.76
CA SER A 229 10.63 10.53 7.24
C SER A 229 11.58 10.12 8.37
N MET A 230 12.49 9.19 8.07
CA MET A 230 13.57 8.81 8.97
C MET A 230 14.83 8.42 8.19
N LYS A 231 16.02 8.75 8.72
CA LYS A 231 17.28 8.26 8.17
C LYS A 231 17.47 6.79 8.50
N ILE A 232 18.05 6.02 7.60
CA ILE A 232 18.33 4.61 7.84
C ILE A 232 19.27 4.38 9.02
N THR A 233 20.20 5.30 9.24
CA THR A 233 21.12 5.30 10.37
C THR A 233 20.40 5.49 11.70
N ASP A 234 19.34 6.31 11.73
CA ASP A 234 18.54 6.53 12.93
C ASP A 234 17.63 5.33 13.22
N ILE A 235 17.10 4.67 12.17
CA ILE A 235 16.36 3.41 12.33
C ILE A 235 17.28 2.35 12.99
N ALA A 236 18.50 2.20 12.49
CA ALA A 236 19.49 1.29 13.07
C ALA A 236 19.80 1.62 14.54
N ALA A 237 20.08 2.89 14.83
CA ALA A 237 20.38 3.36 16.21
C ALA A 237 19.19 3.23 17.15
N SER A 238 17.95 3.26 16.67
CA SER A 238 16.74 3.03 17.48
C SER A 238 16.62 1.57 17.93
N ILE A 239 17.20 0.63 17.17
CA ILE A 239 17.15 -0.81 17.47
C ILE A 239 18.33 -1.21 18.38
N SER A 240 19.54 -0.72 18.06
CA SER A 240 20.72 -0.93 18.91
C SER A 240 21.70 0.25 18.77
N GLN A 241 21.92 0.96 19.87
CA GLN A 241 22.86 2.09 19.92
C GLN A 241 24.32 1.64 19.88
N SER A 242 24.62 0.44 20.36
CA SER A 242 25.96 -0.13 20.43
C SER A 242 26.40 -0.84 19.16
N ALA A 243 25.48 -1.15 18.26
CA ALA A 243 25.81 -1.86 17.03
C ALA A 243 26.59 -0.95 16.06
N VAL A 244 27.67 -1.50 15.50
CA VAL A 244 28.47 -0.82 14.48
C VAL A 244 27.67 -0.72 13.18
N GLN A 245 27.55 0.48 12.63
CA GLN A 245 26.90 0.71 11.34
C GLN A 245 27.93 0.63 10.22
N LYS A 246 27.92 -0.48 9.47
CA LYS A 246 28.87 -0.74 8.38
C LYS A 246 28.25 -0.38 7.04
N ILE A 247 28.88 0.54 6.32
CA ILE A 247 28.43 0.92 4.97
C ILE A 247 28.75 -0.20 4.00
N VAL A 248 27.72 -0.73 3.31
CA VAL A 248 27.83 -1.84 2.37
C VAL A 248 27.62 -1.44 0.89
N GLY A 249 27.21 -0.20 0.62
CA GLY A 249 26.92 0.32 -0.70
C GLY A 249 25.46 0.16 -1.13
N ILE A 250 25.03 1.02 -2.08
CA ILE A 250 23.67 1.01 -2.62
C ILE A 250 23.50 -0.19 -3.54
N ARG A 251 22.44 -0.94 -3.35
CA ARG A 251 22.10 -2.09 -4.20
C ARG A 251 21.44 -1.62 -5.50
N PRO A 252 21.58 -2.35 -6.61
CA PRO A 252 20.85 -2.05 -7.83
C PRO A 252 19.34 -1.92 -7.59
N GLY A 253 18.74 -0.87 -8.15
CA GLY A 253 17.32 -0.61 -8.00
C GLY A 253 16.88 0.04 -6.66
N GLU A 254 17.82 0.44 -5.79
CA GLU A 254 17.53 1.19 -4.57
C GLU A 254 17.76 2.69 -4.77
N LYS A 255 16.77 3.49 -4.38
CA LYS A 255 16.89 4.96 -4.32
C LYS A 255 17.57 5.40 -3.02
N LEU A 256 18.33 6.50 -3.11
CA LEU A 256 18.84 7.17 -1.91
C LEU A 256 17.68 7.72 -1.07
N HIS A 257 16.75 8.42 -1.73
CA HIS A 257 15.53 8.97 -1.15
C HIS A 257 14.31 8.44 -1.90
N GLU A 258 13.25 8.13 -1.18
CA GLU A 258 12.00 7.69 -1.79
C GLU A 258 11.11 8.90 -2.10
N GLN A 259 10.31 8.80 -3.15
CA GLN A 259 9.44 9.87 -3.61
C GLN A 259 8.01 9.36 -3.75
N MET A 260 7.04 10.09 -3.25
CA MET A 260 5.62 9.75 -3.38
C MET A 260 4.89 10.63 -4.40
N ILE A 261 5.37 11.86 -4.63
CA ILE A 261 4.83 12.78 -5.65
C ILE A 261 6.02 13.32 -6.43
N GLY A 262 6.04 13.10 -7.74
CA GLY A 262 7.02 13.63 -8.66
C GLY A 262 6.61 14.99 -9.25
N GLU A 263 7.54 15.68 -9.89
CA GLU A 263 7.27 16.95 -10.57
C GLU A 263 6.15 16.81 -11.61
N GLU A 264 6.09 15.66 -12.29
CA GLU A 264 5.06 15.38 -13.30
C GLU A 264 3.66 15.19 -12.70
N ASP A 265 3.57 14.83 -11.42
CA ASP A 265 2.30 14.71 -10.69
C ASP A 265 1.82 16.08 -10.16
N ALA A 266 2.73 17.06 -9.97
CA ALA A 266 2.44 18.36 -9.35
C ALA A 266 1.29 19.14 -10.01
N PRO A 267 1.18 19.23 -11.36
CA PRO A 267 0.09 19.95 -12.01
C PRO A 267 -1.32 19.46 -11.65
N HIS A 268 -1.43 18.21 -11.17
CA HIS A 268 -2.69 17.55 -10.80
C HIS A 268 -2.80 17.25 -9.31
N THR A 269 -1.88 17.77 -8.49
CA THR A 269 -1.81 17.47 -7.05
C THR A 269 -2.44 18.59 -6.22
N TYR A 270 -3.23 18.16 -5.24
CA TYR A 270 -3.90 19.02 -4.29
C TYR A 270 -3.55 18.58 -2.87
N GLU A 271 -3.26 19.57 -2.02
CA GLU A 271 -2.88 19.40 -0.63
C GLU A 271 -4.08 19.57 0.29
N TYR A 272 -4.22 18.60 1.21
CA TYR A 272 -5.15 18.58 2.33
C TYR A 272 -4.38 18.54 3.66
N PRO A 273 -5.01 18.76 4.81
CA PRO A 273 -4.30 18.71 6.11
C PRO A 273 -3.50 17.42 6.32
N GLU A 274 -4.09 16.24 6.05
CA GLU A 274 -3.51 14.94 6.39
C GLU A 274 -2.97 14.15 5.17
N HIS A 275 -3.21 14.61 3.96
CA HIS A 275 -2.85 13.89 2.73
C HIS A 275 -2.74 14.82 1.52
N PHE A 276 -2.16 14.29 0.45
CA PHE A 276 -2.27 14.85 -0.89
C PHE A 276 -3.20 13.97 -1.72
N LYS A 277 -3.83 14.57 -2.72
CA LYS A 277 -4.64 13.89 -3.71
C LYS A 277 -4.12 14.25 -5.10
N ILE A 278 -3.67 13.25 -5.86
CA ILE A 278 -3.30 13.40 -7.27
C ILE A 278 -4.53 13.05 -8.09
N LEU A 279 -5.02 13.99 -8.88
CA LEU A 279 -6.18 13.80 -9.74
C LEU A 279 -5.77 13.28 -11.13
N PRO A 280 -6.62 12.52 -11.82
CA PRO A 280 -6.30 12.03 -13.14
C PRO A 280 -6.18 13.18 -14.14
N ALA A 281 -5.12 13.17 -14.95
CA ALA A 281 -4.88 14.14 -16.02
C ALA A 281 -5.80 13.94 -17.24
N ILE A 282 -6.45 12.78 -17.33
CA ILE A 282 -7.33 12.39 -18.45
C ILE A 282 -8.75 12.93 -18.23
N ASN A 283 -9.46 13.22 -19.33
CA ASN A 283 -10.89 13.57 -19.35
C ASN A 283 -11.27 14.82 -18.55
N ASN A 284 -10.32 15.75 -18.29
CA ASN A 284 -10.53 16.97 -17.50
C ASN A 284 -11.12 16.72 -16.09
N TRP A 285 -10.93 15.54 -15.55
CA TRP A 285 -11.46 15.19 -14.22
C TRP A 285 -10.81 16.00 -13.09
N SER A 286 -9.61 16.53 -13.32
CA SER A 286 -8.88 17.35 -12.36
C SER A 286 -9.56 18.68 -12.02
N SER A 287 -10.48 19.17 -12.85
CA SER A 287 -11.21 20.43 -12.65
C SER A 287 -12.56 20.27 -11.94
N SER A 288 -12.96 19.07 -11.57
CA SER A 288 -14.25 18.84 -10.89
C SER A 288 -14.29 19.45 -9.49
N PRO A 289 -15.21 20.39 -9.18
CA PRO A 289 -15.32 20.99 -7.85
C PRO A 289 -15.54 19.98 -6.71
N LYS A 290 -16.17 18.84 -7.00
CA LYS A 290 -16.38 17.78 -6.01
C LYS A 290 -15.07 17.13 -5.55
N ARG A 291 -14.07 17.07 -6.45
CA ARG A 291 -12.79 16.42 -6.20
C ARG A 291 -11.79 17.32 -5.47
N ILE A 292 -11.90 18.64 -5.64
CA ILE A 292 -10.96 19.65 -5.15
C ILE A 292 -11.54 20.51 -4.01
N LYS A 293 -12.56 20.00 -3.31
CA LYS A 293 -13.17 20.70 -2.20
C LYS A 293 -12.20 20.81 -1.01
N ASP A 294 -12.13 22.01 -0.42
CA ASP A 294 -11.38 22.31 0.81
C ASP A 294 -9.87 21.98 0.73
N CYS A 295 -9.24 22.23 -0.42
CA CYS A 295 -7.82 21.95 -0.65
C CYS A 295 -7.06 23.15 -1.25
N ILE A 296 -5.73 23.01 -1.29
CA ILE A 296 -4.82 23.96 -1.92
C ILE A 296 -4.09 23.21 -3.06
N LYS A 297 -4.06 23.79 -4.26
CA LYS A 297 -3.24 23.25 -5.34
C LYS A 297 -1.76 23.44 -4.97
N VAL A 298 -0.94 22.40 -5.12
CA VAL A 298 0.50 22.51 -4.88
C VAL A 298 1.15 23.37 -5.98
N PRO A 299 2.30 24.04 -5.69
CA PRO A 299 3.01 24.82 -6.70
C PRO A 299 3.60 23.94 -7.81
N ASP A 300 3.84 24.53 -8.98
CA ASP A 300 4.52 23.87 -10.08
C ASP A 300 5.93 23.42 -9.62
N GLY A 301 6.36 22.24 -10.06
CA GLY A 301 7.63 21.64 -9.63
C GLY A 301 7.62 21.09 -8.21
N PHE A 302 6.48 21.03 -7.54
CA PHE A 302 6.36 20.41 -6.22
C PHE A 302 6.75 18.95 -6.27
N THR A 303 7.54 18.52 -5.27
CA THR A 303 7.84 17.11 -5.04
C THR A 303 7.62 16.77 -3.56
N TYR A 304 7.17 15.55 -3.31
CA TYR A 304 7.09 15.01 -1.97
C TYR A 304 7.99 13.78 -1.86
N SER A 305 9.18 14.00 -1.30
CA SER A 305 10.22 12.97 -1.14
C SER A 305 10.69 12.87 0.31
N SER A 306 11.32 11.75 0.66
CA SER A 306 11.68 11.46 2.04
C SER A 306 12.83 12.30 2.59
N ASP A 307 13.54 13.05 1.75
CA ASP A 307 14.62 13.97 2.13
C ASP A 307 14.15 15.43 2.22
N ASN A 308 13.11 15.82 1.46
CA ASN A 308 12.54 17.19 1.52
C ASN A 308 11.29 17.30 2.41
N ASN A 309 10.93 16.23 3.11
CA ASN A 309 9.79 16.17 4.01
C ASN A 309 10.01 17.08 5.24
N THR A 310 8.94 17.75 5.67
CA THR A 310 8.96 18.59 6.89
C THR A 310 8.73 17.80 8.17
N GLU A 311 8.15 16.59 8.07
CA GLU A 311 7.86 15.71 9.20
C GLU A 311 8.94 14.64 9.33
N TRP A 312 9.56 14.55 10.51
CA TRP A 312 10.59 13.57 10.81
C TRP A 312 10.27 12.80 12.09
N MET A 313 10.39 11.47 12.00
CA MET A 313 10.28 10.59 13.18
C MET A 313 11.60 10.60 13.95
N THR A 314 11.50 10.79 15.25
CA THR A 314 12.65 10.71 16.17
C THR A 314 13.01 9.26 16.50
N ARG A 315 14.23 9.06 17.04
CA ARG A 315 14.66 7.73 17.52
C ARG A 315 13.82 7.25 18.70
N GLU A 316 13.42 8.16 19.54
CA GLU A 316 12.58 7.91 20.72
C GLU A 316 11.18 7.45 20.33
N GLU A 317 10.57 8.09 19.37
CA GLU A 317 9.26 7.68 18.82
C GLU A 317 9.33 6.29 18.18
N LEU A 318 10.37 6.00 17.40
CA LEU A 318 10.54 4.66 16.83
C LEU A 318 10.79 3.59 17.89
N LYS A 319 11.60 3.89 18.94
CA LYS A 319 11.82 2.97 20.07
C LYS A 319 10.52 2.67 20.80
N ALA A 320 9.72 3.69 21.11
CA ALA A 320 8.43 3.52 21.75
C ALA A 320 7.50 2.66 20.88
N TRP A 321 7.43 2.96 19.57
CA TRP A 321 6.63 2.16 18.64
C TRP A 321 7.08 0.70 18.57
N ILE A 322 8.39 0.43 18.56
CA ILE A 322 8.95 -0.94 18.57
C ILE A 322 8.52 -1.66 19.85
N ALA A 323 8.67 -1.03 21.02
CA ALA A 323 8.29 -1.63 22.30
C ALA A 323 6.80 -2.01 22.34
N ASP A 324 5.92 -1.13 21.86
CA ASP A 324 4.46 -1.36 21.83
C ASP A 324 4.02 -2.43 20.80
N ASN A 325 4.87 -2.72 19.81
CA ASN A 325 4.54 -3.62 18.72
C ASN A 325 5.48 -4.82 18.56
N GLU A 326 6.34 -5.10 19.53
CA GLU A 326 7.41 -6.13 19.43
C GLU A 326 6.87 -7.48 18.95
N SER A 327 5.76 -7.94 19.51
CA SER A 327 5.13 -9.22 19.15
C SER A 327 4.55 -9.28 17.73
N LYS A 328 4.36 -8.12 17.08
CA LYS A 328 3.76 -8.01 15.74
C LYS A 328 4.82 -7.82 14.66
N ILE A 329 6.05 -7.39 15.04
CA ILE A 329 7.12 -7.07 14.09
C ILE A 329 7.60 -8.33 13.39
N GLY A 330 7.46 -8.37 12.06
CA GLY A 330 7.89 -9.51 11.24
C GLY A 330 7.07 -10.79 11.41
N ALA A 331 6.10 -10.80 12.32
CA ALA A 331 5.31 -12.00 12.63
C ALA A 331 4.35 -12.39 11.48
N ILE A 332 4.02 -11.45 10.59
CA ILE A 332 3.02 -11.64 9.53
C ILE A 332 3.56 -11.15 8.20
#